data_53c0ca69ec06a7f3506e3876abebb938
#
_entry.id   53c0ca69ec06a7f3506e3876abebb938
#
_cell.length_a   1.000
_cell.length_b   1.000
_cell.length_c   1.000
_cell.angle_alpha   90.00
_cell.angle_beta   90.00
_cell.angle_gamma   90.00
#
_symmetry.space_group_name_H-M   'P 1'
#
loop_
_entity.id
_entity.type
_entity.pdbx_description
1 polymer ?
#
loop_
_entity_poly.entity_id
_entity_poly.type
_entity_poly.pdbx_seq_one_letter_code
_entity_poly.pdbx_strand_id
1 'polypeptide(L)'
;AVEAMRKAFDTLYMDGTVVIGEGERDEAPMLFIGEKVGGAPGRGPKIDIALDPLEGTTITAKAGPNALAVLAAAEEGCLLNAPDVYMDKLAVGPGYPEGIIDLAKTPTENVKAVAEAKGVEPSDIIVCVLDRPRHAELIAELRGLGCGVVLIGDGDVAGVIAVTDEDTTIDMYMGQGGAPEGVLAAAALRCVSGQFNGRLVFRNDDEKARAAKWGI
;
A
#
# COMPACT_ATOMS: atom_id res chain seq x y z
N ALA A 1 16.62 -2.92 -11.22
CA ALA A 1 15.39 -3.65 -10.82
C ALA A 1 14.44 -3.79 -12.00
N VAL A 2 14.01 -2.68 -12.65
CA VAL A 2 13.02 -2.64 -13.76
C VAL A 2 13.33 -3.67 -14.86
N GLU A 3 14.54 -3.62 -15.47
CA GLU A 3 14.92 -4.54 -16.54
C GLU A 3 14.92 -6.01 -16.10
N ALA A 4 15.36 -6.30 -14.89
CA ALA A 4 15.38 -7.67 -14.35
C ALA A 4 13.96 -8.20 -14.15
N MET A 5 13.06 -7.37 -13.58
CA MET A 5 11.64 -7.71 -13.39
C MET A 5 10.96 -7.93 -14.74
N ARG A 6 11.17 -7.04 -15.72
CA ARG A 6 10.59 -7.16 -17.06
C ARG A 6 11.00 -8.47 -17.74
N LYS A 7 12.30 -8.82 -17.69
CA LYS A 7 12.81 -10.08 -18.26
C LYS A 7 12.25 -11.32 -17.55
N ALA A 8 12.06 -11.25 -16.23
CA ALA A 8 11.49 -12.36 -15.48
C ALA A 8 10.05 -12.66 -15.93
N PHE A 9 9.24 -11.65 -16.21
CA PHE A 9 7.88 -11.86 -16.72
C PHE A 9 7.83 -12.67 -18.02
N ASP A 10 8.79 -12.51 -18.92
CA ASP A 10 8.83 -13.25 -20.19
C ASP A 10 8.92 -14.78 -19.99
N THR A 11 9.35 -15.22 -18.81
CA THR A 11 9.45 -16.65 -18.46
C THR A 11 8.16 -17.23 -17.88
N LEU A 12 7.19 -16.39 -17.49
CA LEU A 12 5.96 -16.82 -16.84
C LEU A 12 4.86 -17.12 -17.86
N TYR A 13 4.16 -18.24 -17.68
CA TYR A 13 3.04 -18.64 -18.53
C TYR A 13 1.79 -17.82 -18.17
N MET A 14 1.73 -16.58 -18.65
CA MET A 14 0.61 -15.66 -18.45
C MET A 14 0.47 -14.70 -19.64
N ASP A 15 -0.73 -14.11 -19.77
CA ASP A 15 -1.06 -12.94 -20.58
C ASP A 15 -1.31 -11.77 -19.63
N GLY A 16 -0.20 -11.16 -19.16
CA GLY A 16 -0.21 -10.14 -18.13
C GLY A 16 -0.43 -8.72 -18.69
N THR A 17 -1.04 -7.87 -17.90
CA THR A 17 -1.17 -6.42 -18.17
C THR A 17 -0.72 -5.65 -16.95
N VAL A 18 0.22 -4.72 -17.13
CA VAL A 18 0.62 -3.81 -16.06
C VAL A 18 -0.52 -2.78 -15.86
N VAL A 19 -1.14 -2.79 -14.68
CA VAL A 19 -2.23 -1.87 -14.31
C VAL A 19 -1.77 -0.77 -13.36
N ILE A 20 -0.71 -1.03 -12.61
CA ILE A 20 0.07 -0.05 -11.84
C ILE A 20 1.54 -0.34 -12.11
N GLY A 21 2.30 0.67 -12.50
CA GLY A 21 3.69 0.49 -12.91
C GLY A 21 4.46 1.79 -12.99
N GLU A 22 5.59 1.76 -13.69
CA GLU A 22 6.47 2.89 -13.91
C GLU A 22 5.84 3.93 -14.85
N GLY A 23 6.22 5.17 -14.67
CA GLY A 23 6.08 6.18 -15.71
C GLY A 23 4.71 6.79 -15.93
N GLU A 24 3.83 6.84 -14.93
CA GLU A 24 2.64 7.69 -15.07
C GLU A 24 3.01 9.19 -15.23
N ARG A 25 4.17 9.58 -14.66
CA ARG A 25 4.72 10.94 -14.76
C ARG A 25 5.83 11.08 -15.78
N ASP A 26 6.57 9.99 -16.02
CA ASP A 26 7.72 9.95 -16.90
C ASP A 26 7.47 8.89 -17.99
N GLU A 27 7.91 9.11 -19.22
CA GLU A 27 7.83 8.13 -20.30
C GLU A 27 8.78 6.95 -20.01
N ALA A 28 8.36 6.02 -19.14
CA ALA A 28 9.17 4.85 -18.81
C ALA A 28 9.29 3.93 -20.02
N PRO A 29 10.49 3.42 -20.32
CA PRO A 29 10.72 2.55 -21.48
C PRO A 29 10.15 1.14 -21.30
N MET A 30 9.79 0.73 -20.08
CA MET A 30 9.24 -0.58 -19.76
C MET A 30 8.50 -0.58 -18.43
N LEU A 31 7.61 -1.56 -18.23
CA LEU A 31 6.72 -1.71 -17.08
C LEU A 31 5.77 -0.53 -16.89
N PHE A 32 5.42 0.13 -18.00
CA PHE A 32 4.44 1.22 -18.00
C PHE A 32 3.01 0.68 -17.97
N ILE A 33 2.08 1.50 -17.50
CA ILE A 33 0.65 1.14 -17.42
C ILE A 33 0.11 0.80 -18.81
N GLY A 34 -0.46 -0.39 -18.94
CA GLY A 34 -0.97 -0.96 -20.19
C GLY A 34 0.04 -1.84 -20.93
N GLU A 35 1.31 -1.92 -20.49
CA GLU A 35 2.28 -2.83 -21.09
C GLU A 35 1.82 -4.28 -20.92
N LYS A 36 1.91 -5.05 -22.01
CA LYS A 36 1.69 -6.49 -21.98
C LYS A 36 2.97 -7.23 -21.60
N VAL A 37 2.86 -8.10 -20.62
CA VAL A 37 3.97 -8.88 -20.05
C VAL A 37 3.59 -10.35 -19.94
N GLY A 38 4.59 -11.23 -19.92
CA GLY A 38 4.37 -12.68 -19.84
C GLY A 38 4.77 -13.41 -21.09
N GLY A 39 5.08 -14.70 -20.96
CA GLY A 39 5.56 -15.58 -22.04
C GLY A 39 4.45 -16.24 -22.86
N ALA A 40 3.16 -15.98 -22.58
CA ALA A 40 2.04 -16.65 -23.23
C ALA A 40 0.92 -15.68 -23.68
N PRO A 41 1.24 -14.60 -24.46
CA PRO A 41 0.25 -13.62 -24.86
C PRO A 41 -0.90 -14.29 -25.63
N GLY A 42 -2.15 -13.97 -25.27
CA GLY A 42 -3.38 -14.52 -25.84
C GLY A 42 -3.65 -16.01 -25.56
N ARG A 43 -2.81 -16.68 -24.78
CA ARG A 43 -2.93 -18.11 -24.48
C ARG A 43 -2.86 -18.45 -22.99
N GLY A 44 -2.14 -17.64 -22.21
CA GLY A 44 -2.03 -17.80 -20.77
C GLY A 44 -3.24 -17.20 -20.03
N PRO A 45 -3.33 -17.43 -18.72
CA PRO A 45 -4.31 -16.74 -17.90
C PRO A 45 -4.08 -15.22 -18.00
N LYS A 46 -5.18 -14.48 -18.04
CA LYS A 46 -5.14 -13.01 -18.04
C LYS A 46 -4.93 -12.52 -16.62
N ILE A 47 -3.86 -11.77 -16.42
CA ILE A 47 -3.39 -11.33 -15.10
C ILE A 47 -3.17 -9.82 -15.10
N ASP A 48 -3.75 -9.13 -14.13
CA ASP A 48 -3.37 -7.76 -13.80
C ASP A 48 -2.11 -7.76 -12.92
N ILE A 49 -1.18 -6.88 -13.25
CA ILE A 49 0.08 -6.70 -12.52
C ILE A 49 0.14 -5.27 -11.98
N ALA A 50 0.24 -5.14 -10.67
CA ALA A 50 0.66 -3.90 -10.01
C ALA A 50 2.09 -4.08 -9.52
N LEU A 51 2.96 -3.10 -9.76
CA LEU A 51 4.37 -3.22 -9.37
C LEU A 51 5.00 -1.87 -9.03
N ASP A 52 6.02 -1.94 -8.18
CA ASP A 52 7.02 -0.89 -7.96
C ASP A 52 8.40 -1.58 -7.87
N PRO A 53 9.27 -1.39 -8.87
CA PRO A 53 10.58 -2.03 -8.88
C PRO A 53 11.55 -1.49 -7.82
N LEU A 54 11.28 -0.31 -7.26
CA LEU A 54 12.08 0.30 -6.20
C LEU A 54 11.21 1.17 -5.28
N GLU A 55 10.38 0.54 -4.48
CA GLU A 55 9.63 1.20 -3.41
C GLU A 55 10.59 1.63 -2.30
N GLY A 56 10.54 2.92 -1.93
CA GLY A 56 11.48 3.50 -0.98
C GLY A 56 12.78 4.04 -1.62
N THR A 57 12.65 4.85 -2.68
CA THR A 57 13.80 5.47 -3.36
C THR A 57 14.69 6.30 -2.43
N THR A 58 14.07 7.04 -1.49
CA THR A 58 14.81 7.82 -0.47
C THR A 58 15.58 6.91 0.48
N ILE A 59 15.01 5.76 0.85
CA ILE A 59 15.67 4.75 1.70
C ILE A 59 16.90 4.23 0.99
N THR A 60 16.77 3.84 -0.29
CA THR A 60 17.88 3.34 -1.11
C THR A 60 18.98 4.38 -1.26
N ALA A 61 18.64 5.65 -1.55
CA ALA A 61 19.60 6.72 -1.68
C ALA A 61 20.40 7.00 -0.41
N LYS A 62 19.83 6.71 0.75
CA LYS A 62 20.46 6.89 2.08
C LYS A 62 21.03 5.59 2.66
N ALA A 63 21.02 4.49 1.91
CA ALA A 63 21.40 3.17 2.40
C ALA A 63 20.66 2.76 3.69
N GLY A 64 19.38 3.13 3.80
CA GLY A 64 18.49 2.76 4.91
C GLY A 64 17.88 1.37 4.73
N PRO A 65 17.20 0.84 5.76
CA PRO A 65 16.56 -0.48 5.72
C PRO A 65 15.17 -0.40 5.04
N ASN A 66 14.68 -1.57 4.56
CA ASN A 66 13.30 -1.80 4.10
C ASN A 66 12.92 -1.13 2.77
N ALA A 67 13.88 -0.83 1.89
CA ALA A 67 13.56 -0.61 0.48
C ALA A 67 13.16 -1.94 -0.16
N LEU A 68 12.08 -1.94 -0.94
CA LEU A 68 11.50 -3.14 -1.53
C LEU A 68 11.50 -3.08 -3.07
N ALA A 69 11.46 -4.23 -3.71
CA ALA A 69 10.93 -4.41 -5.04
C ALA A 69 9.64 -5.23 -4.88
N VAL A 70 8.50 -4.66 -5.21
CA VAL A 70 7.19 -5.25 -4.93
C VAL A 70 6.38 -5.46 -6.20
N LEU A 71 5.59 -6.51 -6.21
CA LEU A 71 4.57 -6.73 -7.22
C LEU A 71 3.37 -7.45 -6.59
N ALA A 72 2.20 -7.16 -7.12
CA ALA A 72 0.98 -7.92 -6.88
C ALA A 72 0.42 -8.40 -8.22
N ALA A 73 -0.12 -9.62 -8.23
CA ALA A 73 -0.75 -10.22 -9.38
C ALA A 73 -2.14 -10.72 -9.00
N ALA A 74 -3.13 -10.46 -9.85
CA ALA A 74 -4.50 -10.93 -9.67
C ALA A 74 -5.13 -11.25 -11.03
N GLU A 75 -6.26 -11.93 -11.03
CA GLU A 75 -7.06 -12.10 -12.25
C GLU A 75 -7.44 -10.74 -12.85
N GLU A 76 -7.57 -10.69 -14.19
CA GLU A 76 -7.94 -9.47 -14.93
C GLU A 76 -9.16 -8.78 -14.30
N GLY A 77 -9.05 -7.49 -14.01
CA GLY A 77 -10.09 -6.66 -13.38
C GLY A 77 -10.19 -6.76 -11.86
N CYS A 78 -9.27 -7.49 -11.19
CA CYS A 78 -9.30 -7.67 -9.74
C CYS A 78 -8.38 -6.71 -8.97
N LEU A 79 -7.56 -5.91 -9.63
CA LEU A 79 -6.79 -4.84 -9.01
C LEU A 79 -7.41 -3.47 -9.32
N LEU A 80 -7.45 -2.59 -8.32
CA LEU A 80 -7.84 -1.20 -8.53
C LEU A 80 -6.77 -0.49 -9.37
N ASN A 81 -7.16 0.05 -10.53
CA ASN A 81 -6.30 0.87 -11.36
C ASN A 81 -6.16 2.28 -10.75
N ALA A 82 -5.51 2.36 -9.59
CA ALA A 82 -5.37 3.61 -8.86
C ALA A 82 -4.47 4.58 -9.62
N PRO A 83 -4.94 5.82 -9.90
CA PRO A 83 -4.08 6.86 -10.47
C PRO A 83 -3.04 7.32 -9.46
N ASP A 84 -1.98 8.00 -9.92
CA ASP A 84 -0.99 8.62 -9.05
C ASP A 84 -1.59 9.84 -8.30
N VAL A 85 -2.34 9.52 -7.25
CA VAL A 85 -2.94 10.44 -6.28
C VAL A 85 -2.63 9.96 -4.87
N TYR A 86 -3.00 10.72 -3.85
CA TYR A 86 -2.88 10.23 -2.47
C TYR A 86 -4.04 9.31 -2.08
N MET A 87 -3.77 8.48 -1.07
CA MET A 87 -4.73 7.60 -0.42
C MET A 87 -4.55 7.69 1.10
N ASP A 88 -5.64 7.95 1.83
CA ASP A 88 -5.69 7.67 3.27
C ASP A 88 -5.69 6.15 3.44
N LYS A 89 -4.85 5.67 4.33
CA LYS A 89 -4.61 4.24 4.56
C LYS A 89 -4.74 3.90 6.03
N LEU A 90 -5.47 2.84 6.31
CA LEU A 90 -5.61 2.28 7.65
C LEU A 90 -5.52 0.76 7.53
N ALA A 91 -4.63 0.14 8.31
CA ALA A 91 -4.38 -1.29 8.20
C ALA A 91 -4.12 -1.94 9.57
N VAL A 92 -4.54 -3.22 9.66
CA VAL A 92 -4.23 -4.12 10.78
C VAL A 92 -3.92 -5.52 10.24
N GLY A 93 -3.15 -6.28 10.98
CA GLY A 93 -2.82 -7.67 10.67
C GLY A 93 -4.02 -8.61 10.73
N PRO A 94 -3.79 -9.93 10.55
CA PRO A 94 -4.82 -10.94 10.67
C PRO A 94 -5.28 -11.14 12.12
N GLY A 95 -6.39 -11.87 12.30
CA GLY A 95 -6.87 -12.29 13.62
C GLY A 95 -7.87 -11.34 14.30
N TYR A 96 -8.10 -10.16 13.72
CA TYR A 96 -9.14 -9.23 14.23
C TYR A 96 -10.51 -9.49 13.57
N PRO A 97 -11.62 -9.15 14.26
CA PRO A 97 -12.96 -9.18 13.67
C PRO A 97 -13.02 -8.32 12.39
N GLU A 98 -13.77 -8.80 11.39
CA GLU A 98 -13.98 -8.04 10.16
C GLU A 98 -14.61 -6.67 10.44
N GLY A 99 -14.09 -5.61 9.80
CA GLY A 99 -14.58 -4.25 9.97
C GLY A 99 -14.18 -3.58 11.28
N ILE A 100 -13.17 -4.11 11.98
CA ILE A 100 -12.68 -3.51 13.23
C ILE A 100 -12.14 -2.09 13.01
N ILE A 101 -11.55 -1.83 11.85
CA ILE A 101 -11.03 -0.54 11.44
C ILE A 101 -11.94 0.13 10.42
N ASP A 102 -12.05 1.47 10.49
CA ASP A 102 -12.88 2.25 9.57
C ASP A 102 -12.33 3.68 9.40
N LEU A 103 -12.10 4.11 8.16
CA LEU A 103 -11.67 5.49 7.85
C LEU A 103 -12.75 6.56 8.10
N ALA A 104 -13.99 6.18 8.40
CA ALA A 104 -15.03 7.11 8.86
C ALA A 104 -14.92 7.42 10.35
N LYS A 105 -14.19 6.60 11.12
CA LYS A 105 -13.89 6.80 12.53
C LYS A 105 -12.63 7.63 12.72
N THR A 106 -12.51 8.26 13.89
CA THR A 106 -11.28 8.96 14.29
C THR A 106 -10.13 7.99 14.54
N PRO A 107 -8.86 8.45 14.50
CA PRO A 107 -7.71 7.63 14.91
C PRO A 107 -7.89 7.05 16.31
N THR A 108 -8.37 7.85 17.26
CA THR A 108 -8.67 7.42 18.63
C THR A 108 -9.66 6.26 18.70
N GLU A 109 -10.75 6.32 17.92
CA GLU A 109 -11.76 5.25 17.90
C GLU A 109 -11.22 3.97 17.30
N ASN A 110 -10.43 4.05 16.25
CA ASN A 110 -9.78 2.90 15.64
C ASN A 110 -8.78 2.24 16.59
N VAL A 111 -7.92 3.02 17.25
CA VAL A 111 -6.97 2.50 18.26
C VAL A 111 -7.70 1.80 19.38
N LYS A 112 -8.76 2.41 19.93
CA LYS A 112 -9.54 1.79 21.02
C LYS A 112 -10.20 0.47 20.60
N ALA A 113 -10.73 0.39 19.38
CA ALA A 113 -11.33 -0.83 18.87
C ALA A 113 -10.30 -1.98 18.77
N VAL A 114 -9.10 -1.68 18.26
CA VAL A 114 -8.02 -2.64 18.15
C VAL A 114 -7.49 -3.05 19.53
N ALA A 115 -7.32 -2.11 20.47
CA ALA A 115 -6.90 -2.38 21.84
C ALA A 115 -7.89 -3.29 22.58
N GLU A 116 -9.20 -3.00 22.46
CA GLU A 116 -10.27 -3.83 23.02
C GLU A 116 -10.23 -5.27 22.47
N ALA A 117 -10.11 -5.42 21.15
CA ALA A 117 -10.04 -6.72 20.52
C ALA A 117 -8.77 -7.50 20.89
N LYS A 118 -7.66 -6.82 21.12
CA LYS A 118 -6.39 -7.40 21.58
C LYS A 118 -6.40 -7.68 23.09
N GLY A 119 -7.33 -7.07 23.85
CA GLY A 119 -7.41 -7.20 25.31
C GLY A 119 -6.32 -6.41 26.05
N VAL A 120 -5.92 -5.27 25.50
CA VAL A 120 -4.87 -4.40 26.07
C VAL A 120 -5.38 -2.96 26.20
N GLU A 121 -4.61 -2.09 26.87
CA GLU A 121 -4.91 -0.65 26.92
C GLU A 121 -4.50 0.04 25.59
N PRO A 122 -5.12 1.16 25.21
CA PRO A 122 -4.73 1.93 24.02
C PRO A 122 -3.25 2.36 24.03
N SER A 123 -2.65 2.54 25.21
CA SER A 123 -1.23 2.85 25.37
C SER A 123 -0.27 1.70 25.01
N ASP A 124 -0.78 0.49 24.91
CA ASP A 124 -0.01 -0.69 24.50
C ASP A 124 -0.01 -0.91 22.99
N ILE A 125 -0.82 -0.14 22.26
CA ILE A 125 -0.90 -0.20 20.79
C ILE A 125 0.26 0.57 20.16
N ILE A 126 0.89 -0.04 19.16
CA ILE A 126 1.98 0.57 18.39
C ILE A 126 1.49 0.83 16.97
N VAL A 127 1.55 2.09 16.55
CA VAL A 127 1.08 2.55 15.24
C VAL A 127 2.25 3.00 14.38
N CYS A 128 2.38 2.43 13.19
CA CYS A 128 3.34 2.89 12.16
C CYS A 128 2.73 4.05 11.37
N VAL A 129 3.50 5.12 11.20
CA VAL A 129 3.09 6.33 10.48
C VAL A 129 4.25 6.86 9.64
N LEU A 130 4.00 7.33 8.42
CA LEU A 130 5.00 8.07 7.64
C LEU A 130 5.33 9.40 8.33
N ASP A 131 6.62 9.67 8.53
CA ASP A 131 7.12 10.95 9.05
C ASP A 131 7.01 12.03 7.97
N ARG A 132 5.86 12.68 7.94
CA ARG A 132 5.55 13.77 7.00
C ARG A 132 4.81 14.89 7.74
N PRO A 133 5.03 16.16 7.39
CA PRO A 133 4.32 17.29 8.03
C PRO A 133 2.79 17.14 8.04
N ARG A 134 2.21 16.52 7.00
CA ARG A 134 0.77 16.27 6.91
C ARG A 134 0.21 15.32 7.99
N HIS A 135 1.08 14.57 8.67
CA HIS A 135 0.70 13.62 9.73
C HIS A 135 0.92 14.20 11.14
N ALA A 136 1.31 15.46 11.27
CA ALA A 136 1.63 16.05 12.58
C ALA A 136 0.46 15.95 13.57
N GLU A 137 -0.77 16.21 13.13
CA GLU A 137 -1.98 16.11 13.97
C GLU A 137 -2.28 14.65 14.35
N LEU A 138 -2.21 13.72 13.39
CA LEU A 138 -2.35 12.30 13.64
C LEU A 138 -1.33 11.79 14.66
N ILE A 139 -0.06 12.14 14.50
CA ILE A 139 1.02 11.74 15.42
C ILE A 139 0.79 12.32 16.81
N ALA A 140 0.34 13.58 16.90
CA ALA A 140 0.03 14.21 18.17
C ALA A 140 -1.17 13.54 18.88
N GLU A 141 -2.23 13.17 18.14
CA GLU A 141 -3.39 12.45 18.67
C GLU A 141 -2.99 11.08 19.21
N LEU A 142 -2.24 10.27 18.44
CA LEU A 142 -1.77 8.96 18.87
C LEU A 142 -0.89 9.03 20.13
N ARG A 143 0.04 9.98 20.18
CA ARG A 143 0.88 10.22 21.37
C ARG A 143 0.05 10.67 22.57
N GLY A 144 -1.02 11.46 22.33
CA GLY A 144 -1.96 11.88 23.37
C GLY A 144 -2.72 10.71 24.01
N LEU A 145 -2.89 9.60 23.29
CA LEU A 145 -3.46 8.35 23.80
C LEU A 145 -2.44 7.48 24.55
N GLY A 146 -1.16 7.85 24.51
CA GLY A 146 -0.06 7.06 25.04
C GLY A 146 0.45 5.97 24.09
N CYS A 147 -0.05 5.89 22.86
CA CYS A 147 0.39 4.88 21.88
C CYS A 147 1.88 4.97 21.58
N GLY A 148 2.51 3.83 21.35
CA GLY A 148 3.78 3.77 20.66
C GLY A 148 3.62 4.23 19.20
N VAL A 149 4.50 5.12 18.72
CA VAL A 149 4.45 5.61 17.33
C VAL A 149 5.79 5.32 16.66
N VAL A 150 5.76 4.41 15.68
CA VAL A 150 6.91 4.11 14.82
C VAL A 150 6.85 5.04 13.61
N LEU A 151 7.81 5.95 13.51
CA LEU A 151 7.91 6.88 12.39
C LEU A 151 8.84 6.33 11.32
N ILE A 152 8.33 6.17 10.09
CA ILE A 152 9.12 5.75 8.93
C ILE A 152 9.30 6.92 7.98
N GLY A 153 10.52 7.10 7.47
CA GLY A 153 10.84 8.22 6.58
C GLY A 153 10.35 8.02 5.14
N ASP A 154 10.12 6.77 4.73
CA ASP A 154 9.69 6.36 3.39
C ASP A 154 9.29 4.88 3.45
N GLY A 155 8.75 4.29 2.36
CA GLY A 155 8.47 2.86 2.31
C GLY A 155 7.16 2.48 3.02
N ASP A 156 6.04 3.09 2.64
CA ASP A 156 4.77 2.81 3.32
C ASP A 156 4.19 1.42 3.02
N VAL A 157 4.57 0.78 1.91
CA VAL A 157 4.22 -0.62 1.64
C VAL A 157 4.86 -1.53 2.70
N ALA A 158 6.15 -1.34 3.00
CA ALA A 158 6.83 -2.08 4.06
C ALA A 158 6.19 -1.80 5.43
N GLY A 159 5.84 -0.53 5.70
CA GLY A 159 5.15 -0.12 6.93
C GLY A 159 3.77 -0.78 7.11
N VAL A 160 3.01 -0.95 6.02
CA VAL A 160 1.72 -1.67 6.06
C VAL A 160 1.96 -3.17 6.25
N ILE A 161 2.90 -3.78 5.52
CA ILE A 161 3.18 -5.22 5.65
C ILE A 161 3.65 -5.56 7.07
N ALA A 162 4.36 -4.67 7.74
CA ALA A 162 4.86 -4.89 9.10
C ALA A 162 3.76 -5.20 10.13
N VAL A 163 2.49 -4.81 9.88
CA VAL A 163 1.37 -5.17 10.78
C VAL A 163 1.01 -6.67 10.73
N THR A 164 1.54 -7.40 9.76
CA THR A 164 1.28 -8.84 9.57
C THR A 164 2.43 -9.72 10.05
N ASP A 165 3.53 -9.13 10.43
CA ASP A 165 4.76 -9.82 10.83
C ASP A 165 4.80 -9.96 12.36
N GLU A 166 4.75 -11.19 12.84
CA GLU A 166 4.78 -11.52 14.29
C GLU A 166 6.10 -11.11 14.96
N ASP A 167 7.19 -10.94 14.19
CA ASP A 167 8.48 -10.49 14.69
C ASP A 167 8.54 -8.96 14.90
N THR A 168 7.53 -8.22 14.42
CA THR A 168 7.39 -6.79 14.68
C THR A 168 6.44 -6.53 15.85
N THR A 169 6.58 -5.35 16.45
CA THR A 169 5.67 -4.90 17.50
C THR A 169 4.57 -3.98 16.97
N ILE A 170 4.46 -3.82 15.64
CA ILE A 170 3.53 -2.88 15.01
C ILE A 170 2.14 -3.50 14.92
N ASP A 171 1.16 -2.88 15.56
CA ASP A 171 -0.23 -3.33 15.55
C ASP A 171 -1.06 -2.76 14.39
N MET A 172 -0.77 -1.52 14.05
CA MET A 172 -1.56 -0.75 13.07
C MET A 172 -0.66 0.08 12.17
N TYR A 173 -1.12 0.34 10.95
CA TYR A 173 -0.61 1.40 10.10
C TYR A 173 -1.69 2.47 9.91
N MET A 174 -1.33 3.74 10.04
CA MET A 174 -2.21 4.87 9.75
C MET A 174 -1.46 5.94 8.98
N GLY A 175 -2.10 6.53 7.99
CA GLY A 175 -1.53 7.70 7.31
C GLY A 175 -1.97 7.84 5.88
N GLN A 176 -1.37 8.80 5.19
CA GLN A 176 -1.62 9.12 3.81
C GLN A 176 -0.35 8.94 2.98
N GLY A 177 -0.42 8.15 1.93
CA GLY A 177 0.66 7.89 0.98
C GLY A 177 0.13 7.80 -0.44
N GLY A 178 0.93 7.33 -1.39
CA GLY A 178 0.51 7.15 -2.78
C GLY A 178 -0.57 6.06 -2.91
N ALA A 179 -1.54 6.27 -3.79
CA ALA A 179 -2.61 5.31 -4.02
C ALA A 179 -2.09 4.03 -4.73
N PRO A 180 -1.15 4.09 -5.69
CA PRO A 180 -0.53 2.90 -6.27
C PRO A 180 0.07 1.97 -5.21
N GLU A 181 0.86 2.52 -4.28
CA GLU A 181 1.44 1.78 -3.16
C GLU A 181 0.35 1.23 -2.22
N GLY A 182 -0.77 1.95 -2.09
CA GLY A 182 -1.94 1.48 -1.34
C GLY A 182 -2.56 0.22 -1.93
N VAL A 183 -2.60 0.06 -3.25
CA VAL A 183 -3.08 -1.16 -3.91
C VAL A 183 -2.14 -2.33 -3.65
N LEU A 184 -0.83 -2.11 -3.75
CA LEU A 184 0.19 -3.12 -3.43
C LEU A 184 0.08 -3.58 -1.96
N ALA A 185 -0.03 -2.63 -1.04
CA ALA A 185 -0.21 -2.91 0.39
C ALA A 185 -1.52 -3.68 0.68
N ALA A 186 -2.63 -3.27 0.07
CA ALA A 186 -3.92 -3.96 0.21
C ALA A 186 -3.86 -5.40 -0.32
N ALA A 187 -3.18 -5.63 -1.45
CA ALA A 187 -2.97 -6.96 -2.01
C ALA A 187 -2.16 -7.85 -1.05
N ALA A 188 -1.10 -7.31 -0.44
CA ALA A 188 -0.30 -8.03 0.54
C ALA A 188 -1.15 -8.45 1.76
N LEU A 189 -1.93 -7.52 2.33
CA LEU A 189 -2.78 -7.81 3.49
C LEU A 189 -3.87 -8.85 3.15
N ARG A 190 -4.44 -8.79 1.94
CA ARG A 190 -5.42 -9.79 1.50
C ARG A 190 -4.83 -11.21 1.43
N CYS A 191 -3.56 -11.34 1.06
CA CYS A 191 -2.88 -12.66 1.02
C CYS A 191 -2.76 -13.33 2.39
N VAL A 192 -2.75 -12.54 3.47
CA VAL A 192 -2.55 -13.01 4.85
C VAL A 192 -3.77 -12.77 5.75
N SER A 193 -4.92 -12.47 5.17
CA SER A 193 -6.18 -12.20 5.90
C SER A 193 -6.10 -10.99 6.86
N GLY A 194 -5.20 -10.03 6.58
CA GLY A 194 -5.21 -8.73 7.22
C GLY A 194 -6.31 -7.82 6.66
N GLN A 195 -6.56 -6.70 7.31
CA GLN A 195 -7.58 -5.73 6.89
C GLN A 195 -6.93 -4.43 6.45
N PHE A 196 -7.39 -3.89 5.33
CA PHE A 196 -6.95 -2.63 4.77
C PHE A 196 -8.14 -1.78 4.37
N ASN A 197 -8.16 -0.52 4.83
CA ASN A 197 -9.10 0.49 4.37
C ASN A 197 -8.32 1.58 3.64
N GLY A 198 -8.71 1.86 2.40
CA GLY A 198 -8.15 2.91 1.56
C GLY A 198 -9.22 3.90 1.09
N ARG A 199 -8.91 5.19 1.09
CA ARG A 199 -9.75 6.24 0.54
C ARG A 199 -8.90 7.18 -0.30
N LEU A 200 -9.23 7.31 -1.60
CA LEU A 200 -8.52 8.24 -2.48
C LEU A 200 -8.70 9.69 -2.02
N VAL A 201 -7.62 10.44 -2.09
CA VAL A 201 -7.57 11.86 -1.74
C VAL A 201 -7.13 12.66 -2.95
N PHE A 202 -8.02 13.52 -3.43
CA PHE A 202 -7.80 14.36 -4.60
C PHE A 202 -7.45 15.77 -4.16
N ARG A 203 -6.32 16.30 -4.63
CA ARG A 203 -5.85 17.66 -4.32
C ARG A 203 -6.45 18.73 -5.25
N ASN A 204 -6.95 18.30 -6.42
CA ASN A 204 -7.49 19.16 -7.45
C ASN A 204 -8.44 18.39 -8.40
N ASP A 205 -9.11 19.12 -9.30
CA ASP A 205 -10.08 18.52 -10.23
C ASP A 205 -9.40 17.71 -11.35
N ASP A 206 -8.13 17.98 -11.68
CA ASP A 206 -7.39 17.19 -12.66
C ASP A 206 -7.13 15.77 -12.13
N GLU A 207 -6.85 15.61 -10.84
CA GLU A 207 -6.72 14.31 -10.20
C GLU A 207 -8.03 13.52 -10.21
N LYS A 208 -9.16 14.20 -9.94
CA LYS A 208 -10.49 13.58 -10.06
C LYS A 208 -10.79 13.16 -11.49
N ALA A 209 -10.46 14.00 -12.47
CA ALA A 209 -10.66 13.69 -13.87
C ALA A 209 -9.82 12.49 -14.33
N ARG A 210 -8.59 12.33 -13.79
CA ARG A 210 -7.78 11.14 -14.07
C ARG A 210 -8.39 9.88 -13.46
N ALA A 211 -8.86 9.93 -12.20
CA ALA A 211 -9.54 8.81 -11.56
C ALA A 211 -10.79 8.39 -12.34
N ALA A 212 -11.61 9.36 -12.78
CA ALA A 212 -12.81 9.09 -13.59
C ALA A 212 -12.52 8.36 -14.91
N LYS A 213 -11.34 8.53 -15.52
CA LYS A 213 -10.94 7.77 -16.73
C LYS A 213 -10.76 6.27 -16.45
N TRP A 214 -10.49 5.91 -15.22
CA TRP A 214 -10.33 4.52 -14.77
C TRP A 214 -11.60 3.95 -14.13
N GLY A 215 -12.72 4.70 -14.20
CA GLY A 215 -14.00 4.26 -13.65
C GLY A 215 -14.13 4.42 -12.13
N ILE A 216 -13.32 5.29 -11.55
CA ILE A 216 -13.28 5.61 -10.11
C ILE A 216 -14.00 6.91 -9.83
#